data_c83728b1e522e0f2c0e2bc98e7e615d9
#
_entry.id   c83728b1e522e0f2c0e2bc98e7e615d9
#
_cell.length_a   1.000
_cell.length_b   1.000
_cell.length_c   1.000
_cell.angle_alpha   90.00
_cell.angle_beta   90.00
_cell.angle_gamma   90.00
#
_symmetry.space_group_name_H-M   'P 1'
#
loop_
_entity.id
_entity.type
_entity.pdbx_description
1 polymer ?
#
loop_
_entity_poly.entity_id
_entity_poly.type
_entity_poly.pdbx_seq_one_letter_code
_entity_poly.pdbx_strand_id
1 'polypeptide(L)'
;MRGTYLKFYVHENRRHHGKLVFEWLLSEARGLGIHGGSAFRAIAGFGRHGVIVEQHFFELADELPVEVAFMVSDEQAERFIGRLEAERDLSLFYIRMSAEYGVLNGIAMDPDSKAVD
;
A
#
# COMPACT_ATOMS: atom_id res chain seq x y z
N MET A 1 8.43 4.19 18.32
CA MET A 1 8.22 2.76 18.02
C MET A 1 8.93 2.42 16.73
N ARG A 2 9.32 1.17 16.60
CA ARG A 2 9.93 0.69 15.36
C ARG A 2 8.98 -0.24 14.64
N GLY A 3 9.03 -0.18 13.34
CA GLY A 3 8.19 -1.04 12.50
C GLY A 3 8.67 -1.04 11.07
N THR A 4 7.74 -1.34 10.18
CA THR A 4 8.00 -1.47 8.76
C THR A 4 7.09 -0.53 7.98
N TYR A 5 7.68 0.21 7.05
CA TYR A 5 6.91 0.99 6.11
C TYR A 5 6.82 0.19 4.81
N LEU A 6 5.59 -0.20 4.44
CA LEU A 6 5.33 -0.98 3.25
C LEU A 6 4.68 -0.10 2.20
N LYS A 7 5.18 -0.18 0.98
CA LYS A 7 4.57 0.48 -0.16
C LYS A 7 4.38 -0.51 -1.28
N PHE A 8 3.24 -0.43 -1.93
CA PHE A 8 2.94 -1.21 -3.12
C PHE A 8 2.64 -0.23 -4.25
N TYR A 9 3.05 -0.60 -5.47
CA TYR A 9 2.77 0.22 -6.65
C TYR A 9 1.90 -0.58 -7.59
N VAL A 10 0.74 -0.04 -7.93
CA VAL A 10 -0.22 -0.71 -8.81
C VAL A 10 -0.74 0.30 -9.83
N HIS A 11 -1.18 -0.20 -10.98
CA HIS A 11 -1.89 0.64 -11.93
C HIS A 11 -3.30 0.91 -11.40
N GLU A 12 -3.77 2.13 -11.56
CA GLU A 12 -5.03 2.57 -10.96
C GLU A 12 -6.21 1.68 -11.34
N ASN A 13 -6.26 1.21 -12.57
CA ASN A 13 -7.40 0.45 -13.06
C ASN A 13 -7.20 -1.06 -13.04
N ARG A 14 -6.10 -1.53 -12.50
CA ARG A 14 -5.87 -2.97 -12.38
C ARG A 14 -6.87 -3.57 -11.42
N ARG A 15 -7.42 -4.72 -11.80
CA ARG A 15 -8.43 -5.42 -11.00
C ARG A 15 -7.96 -6.80 -10.57
N HIS A 16 -8.49 -7.21 -9.43
CA HIS A 16 -8.24 -8.53 -8.84
C HIS A 16 -9.53 -8.94 -8.14
N HIS A 17 -10.06 -10.11 -8.51
CA HIS A 17 -11.33 -10.60 -8.00
C HIS A 17 -12.47 -9.58 -8.11
N GLY A 18 -12.49 -8.86 -9.22
CA GLY A 18 -13.55 -7.88 -9.49
C GLY A 18 -13.39 -6.54 -8.79
N LYS A 19 -12.35 -6.37 -8.00
CA LYS A 19 -12.06 -5.11 -7.30
C LYS A 19 -10.82 -4.44 -7.85
N LEU A 20 -10.74 -3.14 -7.74
CA LEU A 20 -9.49 -2.43 -8.02
C LEU A 20 -8.42 -2.91 -7.03
N VAL A 21 -7.22 -3.19 -7.54
CA VAL A 21 -6.17 -3.77 -6.69
C VAL A 21 -5.85 -2.88 -5.50
N PHE A 22 -5.78 -1.55 -5.70
CA PHE A 22 -5.46 -0.68 -4.58
C PHE A 22 -6.53 -0.74 -3.48
N GLU A 23 -7.81 -0.84 -3.85
CA GLU A 23 -8.89 -1.00 -2.88
C GLU A 23 -8.83 -2.38 -2.21
N TRP A 24 -8.51 -3.41 -2.98
CA TRP A 24 -8.38 -4.76 -2.46
C TRP A 24 -7.24 -4.83 -1.43
N LEU A 25 -6.09 -4.18 -1.71
CA LEU A 25 -4.98 -4.13 -0.76
C LEU A 25 -5.38 -3.46 0.55
N LEU A 26 -6.08 -2.34 0.47
CA LEU A 26 -6.54 -1.64 1.67
C LEU A 26 -7.51 -2.51 2.46
N SER A 27 -8.41 -3.20 1.78
CA SER A 27 -9.38 -4.08 2.42
C SER A 27 -8.71 -5.27 3.11
N GLU A 28 -7.74 -5.91 2.44
CA GLU A 28 -7.03 -7.04 3.02
C GLU A 28 -6.20 -6.63 4.23
N ALA A 29 -5.53 -5.49 4.17
CA ALA A 29 -4.78 -4.97 5.30
C ALA A 29 -5.69 -4.71 6.50
N ARG A 30 -6.82 -4.10 6.24
CA ARG A 30 -7.81 -3.83 7.29
C ARG A 30 -8.31 -5.11 7.93
N GLY A 31 -8.55 -6.13 7.13
CA GLY A 31 -8.99 -7.45 7.63
C GLY A 31 -7.95 -8.14 8.51
N LEU A 32 -6.68 -7.80 8.36
CA LEU A 32 -5.60 -8.34 9.19
C LEU A 32 -5.33 -7.48 10.43
N GLY A 33 -6.16 -6.48 10.69
CA GLY A 33 -5.98 -5.64 11.87
C GLY A 33 -4.99 -4.50 11.69
N ILE A 34 -4.55 -4.23 10.48
CA ILE A 34 -3.72 -3.06 10.20
C ILE A 34 -4.60 -1.82 10.30
N HIS A 35 -4.16 -0.85 11.08
CA HIS A 35 -5.01 0.27 11.47
C HIS A 35 -5.01 1.44 10.50
N GLY A 36 -4.06 1.52 9.60
CA GLY A 36 -4.03 2.62 8.67
C GLY A 36 -3.36 2.26 7.38
N GLY A 37 -3.87 2.81 6.30
CA GLY A 37 -3.28 2.69 5.00
C GLY A 37 -3.81 3.78 4.12
N SER A 38 -3.05 4.16 3.12
CA SER A 38 -3.40 5.25 2.23
C SER A 38 -3.02 4.90 0.81
N ALA A 39 -3.80 5.39 -0.14
CA ALA A 39 -3.48 5.24 -1.55
C ALA A 39 -3.27 6.63 -2.13
N PHE A 40 -2.18 6.79 -2.89
CA PHE A 40 -1.81 8.06 -3.50
C PHE A 40 -1.65 7.83 -5.00
N ARG A 41 -2.29 8.67 -5.79
CA ARG A 41 -2.14 8.63 -7.22
C ARG A 41 -0.92 9.45 -7.62
N ALA A 42 -0.05 8.89 -8.45
CA ALA A 42 1.04 9.66 -9.02
C ALA A 42 0.50 10.70 -9.99
N ILE A 43 1.09 11.88 -10.02
CA ILE A 43 0.70 12.89 -10.98
C ILE A 43 1.43 12.72 -12.32
N ALA A 44 2.53 11.97 -12.31
CA ALA A 44 3.28 11.58 -13.49
C ALA A 44 4.23 10.46 -13.08
N GLY A 45 4.69 9.67 -14.03
CA GLY A 45 5.65 8.63 -13.74
C GLY A 45 5.96 7.78 -14.94
N PHE A 46 6.97 6.94 -14.78
CA PHE A 46 7.25 5.89 -15.76
C PHE A 46 7.74 4.66 -15.02
N GLY A 47 7.44 3.51 -15.58
CA GLY A 47 7.92 2.25 -15.05
C GLY A 47 8.93 1.63 -15.98
N ARG A 48 9.09 0.32 -15.89
CA ARG A 48 10.10 -0.41 -16.67
C ARG A 48 9.90 -0.34 -18.18
N HIS A 49 8.77 0.12 -18.66
CA HIS A 49 8.54 0.30 -20.09
C HIS A 49 9.06 1.66 -20.60
N GLY A 50 9.49 2.54 -19.70
CA GLY A 50 10.09 3.81 -20.07
C GLY A 50 9.14 4.87 -20.61
N VAL A 51 7.85 4.60 -20.62
CA VAL A 51 6.86 5.55 -21.12
C VAL A 51 6.44 6.46 -19.98
N ILE A 52 6.56 7.78 -20.18
CA ILE A 52 6.15 8.76 -19.19
C ILE A 52 4.65 9.00 -19.33
N VAL A 53 3.93 8.86 -18.23
CA VAL A 53 2.48 9.08 -18.18
C VAL A 53 2.21 10.22 -17.21
N GLU A 54 1.51 11.22 -17.69
CA GLU A 54 1.14 12.39 -16.89
C GLU A 54 -0.35 12.36 -16.56
N GLN A 55 -0.72 13.06 -15.50
CA GLN A 55 -2.10 13.03 -15.00
C GLN A 55 -3.14 13.41 -16.06
N HIS A 56 -2.82 14.37 -16.92
CA HIS A 56 -3.80 14.80 -17.94
C HIS A 56 -4.00 13.77 -19.05
N PHE A 57 -3.17 12.75 -19.13
CA PHE A 57 -3.38 11.62 -20.04
C PHE A 57 -3.96 10.41 -19.33
N PHE A 58 -4.18 10.52 -18.04
CA PHE A 58 -4.58 9.40 -17.19
C PHE A 58 -5.82 8.69 -17.70
N GLU A 59 -6.86 9.45 -18.02
CA GLU A 59 -8.13 8.86 -18.46
C GLU A 59 -8.02 8.12 -19.78
N LEU A 60 -7.03 8.45 -20.58
CA LEU A 60 -6.82 7.82 -21.87
C LEU A 60 -5.96 6.56 -21.77
N ALA A 61 -4.96 6.60 -20.90
CA ALA A 61 -3.93 5.56 -20.83
C ALA A 61 -4.17 4.53 -19.74
N ASP A 62 -4.93 4.86 -18.70
CA ASP A 62 -5.20 3.98 -17.56
C ASP A 62 -3.92 3.45 -16.88
N GLU A 63 -2.83 4.20 -16.97
CA GLU A 63 -1.52 3.68 -16.60
C GLU A 63 -0.84 4.42 -15.46
N LEU A 64 -1.49 5.43 -14.87
CA LEU A 64 -0.87 6.12 -13.74
C LEU A 64 -0.78 5.19 -12.54
N PRO A 65 0.39 5.13 -11.91
CA PRO A 65 0.56 4.29 -10.74
C PRO A 65 -0.14 4.88 -9.53
N VAL A 66 -0.62 3.98 -8.68
CA VAL A 66 -1.12 4.30 -7.35
C VAL A 66 -0.15 3.68 -6.36
N GLU A 67 0.30 4.48 -5.40
CA GLU A 67 1.11 3.99 -4.30
C GLU A 67 0.19 3.70 -3.14
N VAL A 68 0.25 2.48 -2.61
CA VAL A 68 -0.54 2.08 -1.44
C VAL A 68 0.45 1.86 -0.30
N ALA A 69 0.32 2.63 0.77
CA ALA A 69 1.33 2.67 1.81
C ALA A 69 0.74 2.34 3.18
N PHE A 70 1.51 1.63 3.98
CA PHE A 70 1.14 1.20 5.32
C PHE A 70 2.32 1.38 6.27
N MET A 71 2.06 1.90 7.47
CA MET A 71 3.03 1.87 8.55
C MET A 71 2.57 0.80 9.54
N VAL A 72 3.36 -0.26 9.70
CA VAL A 72 2.93 -1.45 10.42
C VAL A 72 4.05 -1.96 11.33
N SER A 73 3.70 -2.87 12.25
CA SER A 73 4.73 -3.59 12.99
C SER A 73 5.41 -4.59 12.04
N ASP A 74 6.60 -5.05 12.43
CA ASP A 74 7.31 -6.03 11.62
C ASP A 74 6.50 -7.31 11.49
N GLU A 75 5.77 -7.70 12.53
CA GLU A 75 4.92 -8.90 12.52
C GLU A 75 3.75 -8.72 11.57
N GLN A 76 3.12 -7.54 11.56
CA GLN A 76 2.03 -7.26 10.63
C GLN A 76 2.54 -7.28 9.19
N ALA A 77 3.75 -6.76 8.95
CA ALA A 77 4.35 -6.79 7.62
C ALA A 77 4.52 -8.22 7.14
N GLU A 78 5.04 -9.11 8.00
CA GLU A 78 5.22 -10.51 7.66
C GLU A 78 3.89 -11.19 7.34
N ARG A 79 2.88 -10.96 8.16
CA ARG A 79 1.55 -11.55 7.92
C ARG A 79 0.94 -11.04 6.63
N PHE A 80 1.06 -9.74 6.37
CA PHE A 80 0.46 -9.16 5.17
C PHE A 80 1.15 -9.68 3.90
N ILE A 81 2.48 -9.66 3.89
CA ILE A 81 3.23 -10.17 2.75
C ILE A 81 2.91 -11.65 2.53
N GLY A 82 2.85 -12.44 3.60
CA GLY A 82 2.47 -13.85 3.49
C GLY A 82 1.08 -14.04 2.91
N ARG A 83 0.12 -13.21 3.31
CA ARG A 83 -1.22 -13.25 2.74
C ARG A 83 -1.21 -12.93 1.25
N LEU A 84 -0.43 -11.94 0.85
CA LEU A 84 -0.36 -11.54 -0.56
C LEU A 84 0.35 -12.59 -1.41
N GLU A 85 1.36 -13.25 -0.85
CA GLU A 85 2.05 -14.33 -1.55
C GLU A 85 1.13 -15.50 -1.87
N ALA A 86 0.07 -15.68 -1.10
CA ALA A 86 -0.91 -16.72 -1.36
C ALA A 86 -1.76 -16.43 -2.61
N GLU A 87 -1.79 -15.19 -3.06
CA GLU A 87 -2.50 -14.82 -4.28
C GLU A 87 -1.57 -14.97 -5.48
N ARG A 88 -1.55 -16.17 -6.04
CA ARG A 88 -0.56 -16.55 -7.05
C ARG A 88 -0.66 -15.81 -8.37
N ASP A 89 -1.81 -15.31 -8.69
CA ASP A 89 -2.07 -14.59 -9.94
C ASP A 89 -1.88 -13.07 -9.79
N LEU A 90 -1.41 -12.63 -8.62
CA LEU A 90 -1.23 -11.21 -8.33
C LEU A 90 0.26 -10.89 -8.18
N SER A 91 0.81 -10.20 -9.17
CA SER A 91 2.18 -9.74 -9.13
C SER A 91 2.20 -8.29 -8.68
N LEU A 92 2.94 -8.01 -7.61
CA LEU A 92 2.99 -6.67 -7.02
C LEU A 92 4.43 -6.25 -6.82
N PHE A 93 4.76 -5.05 -7.28
CA PHE A 93 6.02 -4.44 -6.90
C PHE A 93 5.84 -3.79 -5.53
N TYR A 94 6.75 -4.06 -4.61
CA TYR A 94 6.65 -3.47 -3.29
C TYR A 94 8.01 -3.02 -2.77
N ILE A 95 7.98 -2.13 -1.80
CA ILE A 95 9.15 -1.68 -1.06
C ILE A 95 8.88 -1.90 0.41
N ARG A 96 9.88 -2.40 1.11
CA ARG A 96 9.83 -2.66 2.54
C ARG A 96 11.00 -1.93 3.20
N MET A 97 10.70 -1.06 4.15
CA MET A 97 11.73 -0.27 4.83
C MET A 97 11.52 -0.32 6.33
N SER A 98 12.62 -0.45 7.08
CA SER A 98 12.56 -0.25 8.52
C SER A 98 12.26 1.21 8.80
N ALA A 99 11.40 1.47 9.77
CA ALA A 99 10.98 2.81 10.09
C ALA A 99 10.87 3.01 11.61
N GLU A 100 11.08 4.24 12.03
CA GLU A 100 10.80 4.66 13.38
C GLU A 100 9.64 5.65 13.31
N TYR A 101 8.66 5.50 14.17
CA TYR A 101 7.46 6.31 14.12
C TYR A 101 6.88 6.53 15.51
N GLY A 102 6.01 7.51 15.64
CA GLY A 102 5.34 7.80 16.88
C GLY A 102 4.34 8.93 16.70
N VAL A 103 3.70 9.29 17.79
CA VAL A 103 2.74 10.39 17.82
C VAL A 103 3.34 11.48 18.71
N LEU A 104 3.57 12.66 18.12
CA LEU A 104 4.09 13.80 18.88
C LEU A 104 3.01 14.33 19.80
N ASN A 105 3.38 14.58 21.06
CA ASN A 105 2.48 15.14 22.08
C ASN A 105 1.23 14.29 22.33
N GLY A 106 1.30 13.01 22.03
CA GLY A 106 0.21 12.09 22.23
C GLY A 106 0.66 10.86 23.00
N ILE A 107 -0.27 9.91 23.16
CA ILE A 107 0.02 8.62 23.75
C ILE A 107 0.68 7.75 22.71
N ALA A 108 1.75 7.03 23.08
CA ALA A 108 2.41 6.12 22.17
C ALA A 108 1.42 5.06 21.66
N MET A 109 1.41 4.85 20.35
CA MET A 109 0.50 3.90 19.73
C MET A 109 1.10 2.51 19.72
N ASP A 110 0.28 1.53 20.11
CA ASP A 110 0.56 0.14 19.87
C ASP A 110 0.01 -0.20 18.48
N PRO A 111 0.82 -0.71 17.55
CA PRO A 111 0.33 -1.03 16.20
C PRO A 111 -0.84 -2.00 16.18
N ASP A 112 -0.95 -2.85 17.21
CA ASP A 112 -2.05 -3.82 17.31
C ASP A 112 -3.23 -3.29 18.10
N SER A 113 -3.15 -2.06 18.61
CA SER A 113 -4.22 -1.44 19.38
C SER A 113 -5.34 -0.96 18.45
N LYS A 114 -6.56 -0.97 18.98
CA LYS A 114 -7.70 -0.38 18.27
C LYS A 114 -7.85 1.10 18.55
N ALA A 115 -7.05 1.66 19.45
CA ALA A 115 -7.10 3.08 19.74
C ALA A 115 -6.54 3.84 18.53
N VAL A 116 -7.35 4.71 17.99
CA VAL A 116 -6.96 5.53 16.85
C VAL A 116 -7.18 6.96 17.26
N ASP A 117 -6.25 7.82 17.01
CA ASP A 117 -6.31 9.25 17.31
C ASP A 117 -6.39 9.54 18.79
#